data_aed4922e0bd23102f6a1953771b9a96b
#
_entry.id   aed4922e0bd23102f6a1953771b9a96b
#
_cell.length_a   1.000
_cell.length_b   1.000
_cell.length_c   1.000
_cell.angle_alpha   90.00
_cell.angle_beta   90.00
_cell.angle_gamma   90.00
#
_symmetry.space_group_name_H-M   'P 1'
#
loop_
_entity.id
_entity.type
_entity.pdbx_description
1 polymer ?
#
loop_
_entity_poly.entity_id
_entity_poly.type
_entity_poly.pdbx_seq_one_letter_code
_entity_poly.pdbx_strand_id
1 'polypeptide(L)'
;MLSLALLIFGIAAITSNVSSGQVANKTGIRMLPLIYVIQTVCLLLLPIATHNLISGGLVLFILGVMMYLLNSPLQMHFLNIATREHPACVNLASSLISVFFNFGIAAGSAMGGVIVKYAGLRFVGIGGAVPGIGAFICAMILLQIMKPGADIR
;
A
#
# COMPACT_ATOMS: atom_id res chain seq x y z
N MET A 1 1.80 0.97 25.82
CA MET A 1 1.18 0.17 24.74
C MET A 1 1.20 0.88 23.40
N LEU A 2 0.65 2.09 23.27
CA LEU A 2 0.63 2.86 22.02
C LEU A 2 2.04 3.15 21.48
N SER A 3 2.97 3.57 22.36
CA SER A 3 4.37 3.85 21.96
C SER A 3 5.08 2.65 21.40
N LEU A 4 4.82 1.45 21.92
CA LEU A 4 5.39 0.21 21.41
C LEU A 4 4.85 -0.14 20.02
N ALA A 5 3.55 0.04 19.79
CA ALA A 5 2.92 -0.18 18.50
C ALA A 5 3.48 0.80 17.44
N LEU A 6 3.66 2.06 17.80
CA LEU A 6 4.28 3.07 16.91
C LEU A 6 5.75 2.75 16.61
N LEU A 7 6.50 2.24 17.59
CA LEU A 7 7.89 1.83 17.38
C LEU A 7 7.99 0.64 16.43
N ILE A 8 7.14 -0.37 16.61
CA ILE A 8 7.05 -1.54 15.71
C ILE A 8 6.71 -1.09 14.29
N PHE A 9 5.74 -0.19 14.14
CA PHE A 9 5.36 0.35 12.84
C PHE A 9 6.48 1.17 12.19
N GLY A 10 7.22 1.96 12.99
CA GLY A 10 8.38 2.71 12.52
C GLY A 10 9.52 1.82 12.02
N ILE A 11 9.84 0.74 12.73
CA ILE A 11 10.84 -0.25 12.30
C ILE A 11 10.36 -0.94 11.01
N ALA A 12 9.07 -1.30 10.92
CA ALA A 12 8.48 -1.87 9.71
C ALA A 12 8.63 -0.93 8.52
N ALA A 13 8.40 0.37 8.70
CA ALA A 13 8.56 1.39 7.67
C ALA A 13 10.00 1.48 7.15
N ILE A 14 10.98 1.47 8.02
CA ILE A 14 12.40 1.53 7.65
C ILE A 14 12.81 0.28 6.87
N THR A 15 12.50 -0.90 7.38
CA THR A 15 12.84 -2.18 6.73
C THR A 15 12.16 -2.32 5.38
N SER A 16 10.91 -1.89 5.27
CA SER A 16 10.15 -1.92 4.03
C SER A 16 10.70 -0.97 2.98
N ASN A 17 11.07 0.26 3.36
CA ASN A 17 11.65 1.23 2.42
C ASN A 17 12.97 0.72 1.82
N VAL A 18 13.83 0.09 2.60
CA VAL A 18 15.08 -0.51 2.11
C VAL A 18 14.78 -1.66 1.14
N SER A 19 13.79 -2.49 1.45
CA SER A 19 13.41 -3.65 0.63
C SER A 19 12.63 -3.26 -0.63
N SER A 20 11.87 -2.17 -0.59
CA SER A 20 10.97 -1.75 -1.69
C SER A 20 11.74 -1.42 -2.98
N GLY A 21 12.91 -0.82 -2.87
CA GLY A 21 13.78 -0.55 -4.01
C GLY A 21 14.25 -1.82 -4.72
N GLN A 22 14.56 -2.87 -3.97
CA GLN A 22 14.95 -4.16 -4.55
C GLN A 22 13.78 -4.86 -5.25
N VAL A 23 12.58 -4.78 -4.66
CA VAL A 23 11.36 -5.33 -5.26
C VAL A 23 11.00 -4.58 -6.53
N ALA A 24 11.10 -3.25 -6.52
CA ALA A 24 10.84 -2.42 -7.70
C ALA A 24 11.76 -2.81 -8.88
N ASN A 25 13.05 -3.06 -8.61
CA ASN A 25 14.01 -3.41 -9.64
C ASN A 25 13.85 -4.84 -10.18
N LYS A 26 13.43 -5.80 -9.33
CA LYS A 26 13.36 -7.23 -9.74
C LYS A 26 12.03 -7.61 -10.37
N THR A 27 10.91 -7.18 -9.79
CA THR A 27 9.57 -7.64 -10.15
C THR A 27 8.66 -6.53 -10.63
N GLY A 28 9.00 -5.26 -10.34
CA GLY A 28 8.22 -4.11 -10.73
C GLY A 28 6.76 -4.21 -10.26
N ILE A 29 5.84 -3.77 -11.10
CA ILE A 29 4.40 -3.72 -10.78
C ILE A 29 3.70 -5.09 -10.74
N ARG A 30 4.33 -6.16 -11.22
CA ARG A 30 3.72 -7.51 -11.24
C ARG A 30 3.43 -8.05 -9.84
N MET A 31 4.12 -7.53 -8.82
CA MET A 31 3.90 -7.89 -7.42
C MET A 31 2.71 -7.17 -6.77
N LEU A 32 2.18 -6.11 -7.36
CA LEU A 32 1.10 -5.31 -6.77
C LEU A 32 -0.12 -6.12 -6.35
N PRO A 33 -0.69 -7.01 -7.19
CA PRO A 33 -1.87 -7.78 -6.78
C PRO A 33 -1.61 -8.67 -5.58
N LEU A 34 -0.43 -9.32 -5.53
CA LEU A 34 -0.06 -10.19 -4.41
C LEU A 34 0.03 -9.39 -3.10
N ILE A 35 0.65 -8.22 -3.14
CA ILE A 35 0.79 -7.36 -1.96
C ILE A 35 -0.58 -6.87 -1.48
N TYR A 36 -1.48 -6.46 -2.41
CA TYR A 36 -2.84 -6.06 -2.04
C TYR A 36 -3.67 -7.20 -1.45
N VAL A 37 -3.52 -8.42 -1.94
CA VAL A 37 -4.17 -9.61 -1.35
C VAL A 37 -3.68 -9.82 0.08
N ILE A 38 -2.36 -9.85 0.30
CA ILE A 38 -1.78 -10.03 1.63
C ILE A 38 -2.26 -8.93 2.58
N GLN A 39 -2.23 -7.68 2.14
CA GLN A 39 -2.67 -6.53 2.91
C GLN A 39 -4.16 -6.64 3.28
N THR A 40 -5.02 -7.03 2.33
CA THR A 40 -6.46 -7.20 2.57
C THR A 40 -6.72 -8.33 3.57
N VAL A 41 -6.03 -9.46 3.44
CA VAL A 41 -6.13 -10.57 4.39
C VAL A 41 -5.67 -10.14 5.79
N CYS A 42 -4.55 -9.44 5.91
CA CYS A 42 -4.08 -8.92 7.20
C CYS A 42 -5.08 -7.95 7.83
N LEU A 43 -5.73 -7.09 7.04
CA LEU A 43 -6.77 -6.17 7.52
C LEU A 43 -8.00 -6.93 8.03
N LEU A 44 -8.42 -7.99 7.36
CA LEU A 44 -9.54 -8.84 7.80
C LEU A 44 -9.20 -9.64 9.06
N LEU A 45 -7.94 -10.03 9.24
CA LEU A 45 -7.47 -10.73 10.44
C LEU A 45 -7.23 -9.79 11.63
N LEU A 46 -7.10 -8.49 11.40
CA LEU A 46 -6.78 -7.51 12.44
C LEU A 46 -7.73 -7.56 13.65
N PRO A 47 -9.07 -7.65 13.49
CA PRO A 47 -10.00 -7.73 14.63
C PRO A 47 -9.76 -8.95 15.55
N ILE A 48 -9.30 -10.06 14.97
CA ILE A 48 -9.00 -11.30 15.70
C ILE A 48 -7.61 -11.20 16.35
N ALA A 49 -6.64 -10.68 15.60
CA ALA A 49 -5.26 -10.57 16.05
C ALA A 49 -5.07 -9.62 17.23
N THR A 50 -5.92 -8.58 17.35
CA THR A 50 -5.84 -7.59 18.44
C THR A 50 -6.22 -8.14 19.82
N HIS A 51 -6.75 -9.37 19.91
CA HIS A 51 -6.98 -10.02 21.20
C HIS A 51 -5.69 -10.31 21.97
N ASN A 52 -4.58 -10.56 21.28
CA ASN A 52 -3.27 -10.78 21.86
C ASN A 52 -2.28 -9.71 21.40
N LEU A 53 -1.48 -9.19 22.34
CA LEU A 53 -0.51 -8.14 22.05
C LEU A 53 0.53 -8.57 21.01
N ILE A 54 0.96 -9.83 21.06
CA ILE A 54 1.99 -10.38 20.17
C ILE A 54 1.42 -10.55 18.75
N SER A 55 0.23 -11.17 18.61
CA SER A 55 -0.41 -11.37 17.31
C SER A 55 -0.83 -10.04 16.67
N GLY A 56 -1.36 -9.11 17.46
CA GLY A 56 -1.68 -7.77 16.99
C GLY A 56 -0.45 -7.00 16.50
N GLY A 57 0.65 -7.06 17.28
CA GLY A 57 1.93 -6.46 16.91
C GLY A 57 2.50 -7.04 15.60
N LEU A 58 2.42 -8.36 15.42
CA LEU A 58 2.88 -9.03 14.20
C LEU A 58 2.07 -8.59 12.97
N VAL A 59 0.74 -8.57 13.08
CA VAL A 59 -0.12 -8.15 11.97
C VAL A 59 0.11 -6.67 11.62
N LEU A 60 0.28 -5.80 12.62
CA LEU A 60 0.61 -4.39 12.40
C LEU A 60 1.98 -4.23 11.73
N PHE A 61 2.98 -5.04 12.10
CA PHE A 61 4.29 -5.04 11.46
C PHE A 61 4.18 -5.42 9.99
N ILE A 62 3.47 -6.51 9.67
CA ILE A 62 3.25 -6.96 8.28
C ILE A 62 2.53 -5.89 7.47
N LEU A 63 1.47 -5.29 8.02
CA LEU A 63 0.74 -4.19 7.36
C LEU A 63 1.65 -2.99 7.09
N GLY A 64 2.49 -2.61 8.04
CA GLY A 64 3.47 -1.54 7.87
C GLY A 64 4.47 -1.84 6.76
N VAL A 65 5.00 -3.08 6.72
CA VAL A 65 5.90 -3.52 5.63
C VAL A 65 5.19 -3.47 4.29
N MET A 66 3.98 -4.02 4.17
CA MET A 66 3.24 -4.06 2.90
C MET A 66 2.89 -2.66 2.39
N MET A 67 2.55 -1.73 3.28
CA MET A 67 2.20 -0.36 2.91
C MET A 67 3.36 0.36 2.19
N TYR A 68 4.56 0.27 2.72
CA TYR A 68 5.72 0.95 2.13
C TYR A 68 6.32 0.19 0.94
N LEU A 69 6.15 -1.13 0.90
CA LEU A 69 6.64 -1.96 -0.19
C LEU A 69 6.00 -1.62 -1.54
N LEU A 70 4.77 -1.08 -1.53
CA LEU A 70 4.03 -0.64 -2.72
C LEU A 70 4.55 0.68 -3.30
N ASN A 71 5.16 1.53 -2.49
CA ASN A 71 5.51 2.90 -2.89
C ASN A 71 6.49 2.93 -4.05
N SER A 72 7.63 2.24 -3.93
CA SER A 72 8.70 2.30 -4.93
C SER A 72 8.30 1.72 -6.30
N PRO A 73 7.66 0.54 -6.41
CA PRO A 73 7.23 0.01 -7.70
C PRO A 73 6.24 0.92 -8.42
N LEU A 74 5.28 1.50 -7.70
CA LEU A 74 4.30 2.43 -8.27
C LEU A 74 4.95 3.71 -8.76
N GLN A 75 5.79 4.33 -7.93
CA GLN A 75 6.49 5.57 -8.29
C GLN A 75 7.41 5.36 -9.48
N MET A 76 8.23 4.30 -9.46
CA MET A 76 9.16 4.01 -10.56
C MET A 76 8.41 3.74 -11.86
N HIS A 77 7.31 3.00 -11.82
CA HIS A 77 6.52 2.74 -13.01
C HIS A 77 5.95 4.03 -13.61
N PHE A 78 5.37 4.87 -12.77
CA PHE A 78 4.77 6.15 -13.22
C PHE A 78 5.83 7.10 -13.78
N LEU A 79 6.97 7.22 -13.11
CA LEU A 79 8.08 8.05 -13.56
C LEU A 79 8.72 7.51 -14.85
N ASN A 80 8.85 6.19 -14.99
CA ASN A 80 9.39 5.58 -16.21
C ASN A 80 8.51 5.86 -17.42
N ILE A 81 7.18 5.78 -17.28
CA ILE A 81 6.24 6.14 -18.36
C ILE A 81 6.39 7.63 -18.70
N ALA A 82 6.38 8.50 -17.71
CA ALA A 82 6.53 9.94 -17.93
C ALA A 82 7.86 10.28 -18.62
N THR A 83 8.96 9.63 -18.24
CA THR A 83 10.27 9.86 -18.84
C THR A 83 10.36 9.38 -20.28
N ARG A 84 9.69 8.28 -20.62
CA ARG A 84 9.72 7.70 -21.97
C ARG A 84 8.79 8.44 -22.94
N GLU A 85 7.58 8.72 -22.53
CA GLU A 85 6.56 9.26 -23.42
C GLU A 85 6.50 10.79 -23.41
N HIS A 86 6.71 11.42 -22.25
CA HIS A 86 6.59 12.86 -22.06
C HIS A 86 7.67 13.41 -21.12
N PRO A 87 8.96 13.51 -21.54
CA PRO A 87 10.06 13.92 -20.67
C PRO A 87 9.87 15.30 -20.03
N ALA A 88 9.15 16.21 -20.70
CA ALA A 88 8.83 17.53 -20.18
C ALA A 88 7.87 17.50 -18.97
N CYS A 89 7.12 16.40 -18.80
CA CYS A 89 6.10 16.23 -17.76
C CYS A 89 6.56 15.45 -16.53
N VAL A 90 7.84 15.06 -16.42
CA VAL A 90 8.36 14.26 -15.31
C VAL A 90 8.13 14.92 -13.96
N ASN A 91 8.36 16.24 -13.86
CA ASN A 91 8.10 17.01 -12.64
C ASN A 91 6.61 17.01 -12.27
N LEU A 92 5.73 17.14 -13.27
CA LEU A 92 4.28 17.07 -13.07
C LEU A 92 3.85 15.66 -12.60
N ALA A 93 4.38 14.61 -13.20
CA ALA A 93 4.12 13.23 -12.81
C ALA A 93 4.53 12.97 -11.35
N SER A 94 5.70 13.45 -10.94
CA SER A 94 6.17 13.35 -9.56
C SER A 94 5.26 14.07 -8.57
N SER A 95 4.80 15.27 -8.93
CA SER A 95 3.87 16.04 -8.10
C SER A 95 2.50 15.36 -7.99
N LEU A 96 1.99 14.81 -9.09
CA LEU A 96 0.72 14.07 -9.09
C LEU A 96 0.76 12.84 -8.20
N ILE A 97 1.85 12.08 -8.21
CA ILE A 97 2.03 10.93 -7.31
C ILE A 97 1.85 11.38 -5.86
N SER A 98 2.51 12.46 -5.45
CA SER A 98 2.43 12.99 -4.09
C SER A 98 1.01 13.46 -3.73
N VAL A 99 0.31 14.11 -4.67
CA VAL A 99 -1.08 14.55 -4.48
C VAL A 99 -2.01 13.35 -4.27
N PHE A 100 -1.92 12.33 -5.11
CA PHE A 100 -2.77 11.16 -4.99
C PHE A 100 -2.49 10.36 -3.71
N PHE A 101 -1.24 10.24 -3.28
CA PHE A 101 -0.90 9.63 -2.00
C PHE A 101 -1.54 10.39 -0.82
N ASN A 102 -1.39 11.70 -0.78
CA ASN A 102 -1.98 12.51 0.29
C ASN A 102 -3.51 12.47 0.27
N PHE A 103 -4.12 12.48 -0.93
CA PHE A 103 -5.57 12.30 -1.06
C PHE A 103 -6.03 10.93 -0.53
N GLY A 104 -5.29 9.86 -0.84
CA GLY A 104 -5.57 8.53 -0.30
C GLY A 104 -5.46 8.46 1.23
N ILE A 105 -4.44 9.12 1.81
CA ILE A 105 -4.28 9.22 3.28
C ILE A 105 -5.46 9.98 3.90
N ALA A 106 -5.85 11.11 3.31
CA ALA A 106 -6.96 11.91 3.81
C ALA A 106 -8.29 11.15 3.74
N ALA A 107 -8.59 10.53 2.59
CA ALA A 107 -9.79 9.72 2.41
C ALA A 107 -9.82 8.51 3.36
N GLY A 108 -8.70 7.80 3.48
CA GLY A 108 -8.57 6.66 4.39
C GLY A 108 -8.74 7.05 5.86
N SER A 109 -8.17 8.17 6.26
CA SER A 109 -8.32 8.70 7.63
C SER A 109 -9.76 9.11 7.92
N ALA A 110 -10.43 9.78 6.98
CA ALA A 110 -11.83 10.16 7.11
C ALA A 110 -12.73 8.93 7.22
N MET A 111 -12.57 7.94 6.36
CA MET A 111 -13.31 6.68 6.42
C MET A 111 -13.05 5.95 7.74
N GLY A 112 -11.79 5.84 8.16
CA GLY A 112 -11.42 5.22 9.43
C GLY A 112 -12.07 5.91 10.62
N GLY A 113 -12.06 7.25 10.65
CA GLY A 113 -12.71 8.05 11.68
C GLY A 113 -14.23 7.81 11.77
N VAL A 114 -14.91 7.75 10.63
CA VAL A 114 -16.35 7.43 10.55
C VAL A 114 -16.62 6.03 11.09
N ILE A 115 -15.83 5.03 10.68
CA ILE A 115 -15.99 3.65 11.14
C ILE A 115 -15.78 3.56 12.66
N VAL A 116 -14.74 4.19 13.20
CA VAL A 116 -14.48 4.21 14.65
C VAL A 116 -15.66 4.82 15.40
N LYS A 117 -16.21 5.94 14.90
CA LYS A 117 -17.30 6.66 15.53
C LYS A 117 -18.60 5.86 15.59
N TYR A 118 -18.96 5.18 14.52
CA TYR A 118 -20.28 4.54 14.39
C TYR A 118 -20.26 3.03 14.63
N ALA A 119 -19.19 2.34 14.26
CA ALA A 119 -19.07 0.89 14.37
C ALA A 119 -18.04 0.43 15.42
N GLY A 120 -17.13 1.31 15.83
CA GLY A 120 -16.07 1.02 16.77
C GLY A 120 -14.76 0.58 16.13
N LEU A 121 -13.69 0.63 16.92
CA LEU A 121 -12.32 0.34 16.48
C LEU A 121 -12.16 -1.05 15.85
N ARG A 122 -12.94 -2.01 16.29
CA ARG A 122 -12.90 -3.40 15.82
C ARG A 122 -13.21 -3.56 14.33
N PHE A 123 -14.01 -2.66 13.77
CA PHE A 123 -14.46 -2.71 12.37
C PHE A 123 -13.55 -1.94 11.42
N VAL A 124 -12.52 -1.24 11.91
CA VAL A 124 -11.59 -0.46 11.08
C VAL A 124 -10.85 -1.36 10.09
N GLY A 125 -10.43 -2.55 10.52
CA GLY A 125 -9.77 -3.51 9.63
C GLY A 125 -10.67 -3.96 8.48
N ILE A 126 -11.94 -4.27 8.78
CA ILE A 126 -12.93 -4.67 7.77
C ILE A 126 -13.23 -3.52 6.80
N GLY A 127 -13.39 -2.30 7.33
CA GLY A 127 -13.59 -1.11 6.51
C GLY A 127 -12.40 -0.80 5.59
N GLY A 128 -11.17 -1.01 6.08
CA GLY A 128 -9.96 -0.87 5.27
C GLY A 128 -9.78 -1.96 4.21
N ALA A 129 -10.40 -3.14 4.38
CA ALA A 129 -10.36 -4.20 3.39
C ALA A 129 -11.13 -3.84 2.10
N VAL A 130 -12.18 -3.02 2.20
CA VAL A 130 -12.99 -2.61 1.03
C VAL A 130 -12.15 -1.86 -0.01
N PRO A 131 -11.45 -0.76 0.31
CA PRO A 131 -10.55 -0.11 -0.65
C PRO A 131 -9.37 -1.02 -1.03
N GLY A 132 -8.93 -1.94 -0.18
CA GLY A 132 -7.91 -2.94 -0.50
C GLY A 132 -8.34 -3.85 -1.66
N ILE A 133 -9.57 -4.34 -1.65
CA ILE A 133 -10.14 -5.12 -2.75
C ILE A 133 -10.25 -4.28 -4.01
N GLY A 134 -10.69 -3.02 -3.91
CA GLY A 134 -10.72 -2.09 -5.04
C GLY A 134 -9.34 -1.89 -5.67
N ALA A 135 -8.31 -1.69 -4.85
CA ALA A 135 -6.93 -1.55 -5.30
C ALA A 135 -6.42 -2.83 -5.97
N PHE A 136 -6.76 -4.01 -5.46
CA PHE A 136 -6.44 -5.30 -6.09
C PHE A 136 -7.06 -5.40 -7.49
N ILE A 137 -8.34 -5.08 -7.64
CA ILE A 137 -9.04 -5.12 -8.93
C ILE A 137 -8.38 -4.15 -9.92
N CYS A 138 -8.08 -2.91 -9.49
CA CYS A 138 -7.38 -1.94 -10.33
C CYS A 138 -5.99 -2.44 -10.77
N ALA A 139 -5.23 -3.06 -9.86
CA ALA A 139 -3.93 -3.63 -10.17
C ALA A 139 -4.02 -4.78 -11.18
N MET A 140 -5.03 -5.64 -11.06
CA MET A 140 -5.27 -6.72 -12.03
C MET A 140 -5.64 -6.19 -13.41
N ILE A 141 -6.51 -5.18 -13.48
CA ILE A 141 -6.87 -4.52 -14.75
C ILE A 141 -5.64 -3.88 -15.39
N LEU A 142 -4.82 -3.18 -14.61
CA LEU A 142 -3.58 -2.57 -15.08
C LEU A 142 -2.65 -3.61 -15.71
N LEU A 143 -2.45 -4.74 -15.05
CA LEU A 143 -1.60 -5.82 -15.57
C LEU A 143 -2.16 -6.48 -16.84
N GLN A 144 -3.48 -6.54 -16.99
CA GLN A 144 -4.13 -7.06 -18.21
C GLN A 144 -3.97 -6.11 -19.39
N ILE A 145 -4.05 -4.80 -19.15
CA ILE A 145 -3.89 -3.76 -20.18
C ILE A 145 -2.43 -3.70 -20.64
N MET A 146 -1.49 -3.87 -19.73
CA MET A 146 -0.08 -3.97 -20.04
C MET A 146 0.23 -5.32 -20.66
N LYS A 147 -0.03 -5.48 -21.97
CA LYS A 147 0.24 -6.70 -22.72
C LYS A 147 1.67 -7.20 -22.45
N PRO A 148 1.90 -8.54 -22.39
CA PRO A 148 3.23 -9.12 -22.24
C PRO A 148 4.04 -8.92 -23.54
N GLY A 149 4.50 -7.70 -23.78
CA GLY A 149 5.21 -7.31 -25.01
C GLY A 149 5.65 -5.85 -25.02
N ALA A 150 5.11 -4.98 -24.15
CA ALA A 150 5.63 -3.65 -23.91
C ALA A 150 6.75 -3.77 -22.87
N ASP A 151 7.90 -4.08 -23.38
CA ASP A 151 9.16 -4.41 -22.74
C ASP A 151 9.54 -3.42 -21.66
N ILE A 152 9.59 -3.92 -20.43
CA ILE A 152 10.30 -3.31 -19.32
C ILE A 152 11.77 -3.78 -19.49
N ARG A 153 12.47 -3.20 -20.45
CA ARG A 153 13.93 -3.18 -20.48
C ARG A 153 14.44 -1.81 -20.15
#